data_ad2aec301edf1e26ffa03a134f9daa0b
#
_entry.id   ad2aec301edf1e26ffa03a134f9daa0b
#
_cell.length_a   1.000
_cell.length_b   1.000
_cell.length_c   1.000
_cell.angle_alpha   90.00
_cell.angle_beta   90.00
_cell.angle_gamma   90.00
#
_symmetry.space_group_name_H-M   'P 1'
#
loop_
_entity.id
_entity.type
_entity.pdbx_description
1 polymer ?
#
loop_
_entity_poly.entity_id
_entity_poly.type
_entity_poly.pdbx_seq_one_letter_code
_entity_poly.pdbx_strand_id
1 'polypeptide(L)'
;MRLLVLLLSLAMPLVAWLSNSGRFGPDNGTVSDRYPTLLVAAGYAFAIWGVIFLLDVVHGFWQSRRALRDDPTLAKIAPWTAAGFALTSAWMPLFSLGASRPALFWLCLLVIFAALFCLLYSARILSLDDSPRHGQWLWAWTP
;
A
#
# COMPACT_ATOMS: atom_id res chain seq x y z
N MET A 1 -3.00 -16.94 -4.33
CA MET A 1 -3.22 -15.56 -3.86
C MET A 1 -2.10 -15.05 -2.94
N ARG A 2 -1.66 -15.79 -1.91
CA ARG A 2 -0.63 -15.32 -0.94
C ARG A 2 0.72 -14.97 -1.58
N LEU A 3 1.18 -15.76 -2.57
CA LEU A 3 2.38 -15.41 -3.33
C LEU A 3 2.21 -14.07 -4.08
N LEU A 4 1.00 -13.81 -4.60
CA LEU A 4 0.70 -12.54 -5.25
C LEU A 4 0.79 -11.37 -4.26
N VAL A 5 0.27 -11.53 -3.02
CA VAL A 5 0.40 -10.48 -1.98
C VAL A 5 1.88 -10.25 -1.65
N LEU A 6 2.68 -11.31 -1.50
CA LEU A 6 4.13 -11.17 -1.29
C LEU A 6 4.82 -10.43 -2.45
N LEU A 7 4.53 -10.81 -3.69
CA LEU A 7 5.10 -10.14 -4.87
C LEU A 7 4.71 -8.67 -4.93
N LEU A 8 3.45 -8.35 -4.65
CA LEU A 8 2.96 -6.97 -4.65
C LEU A 8 3.54 -6.17 -3.48
N SER A 9 3.70 -6.76 -2.29
CA SER A 9 4.36 -6.07 -1.17
C SER A 9 5.82 -5.72 -1.47
N LEU A 10 6.52 -6.54 -2.24
CA LEU A 10 7.88 -6.24 -2.72
C LEU A 10 7.88 -5.22 -3.87
N ALA A 11 6.83 -5.22 -4.70
CA ALA A 11 6.71 -4.27 -5.79
C ALA A 11 6.50 -2.83 -5.31
N MET A 12 5.77 -2.61 -4.20
CA MET A 12 5.50 -1.27 -3.68
C MET A 12 6.76 -0.43 -3.41
N PRO A 13 7.73 -0.89 -2.59
CA PRO A 13 8.95 -0.12 -2.34
C PRO A 13 9.79 0.06 -3.61
N LEU A 14 9.78 -0.88 -4.53
CA LEU A 14 10.45 -0.77 -5.83
C LEU A 14 9.81 0.34 -6.68
N VAL A 15 8.50 0.35 -6.81
CA VAL A 15 7.77 1.38 -7.56
C VAL A 15 7.93 2.74 -6.90
N ALA A 16 7.90 2.81 -5.56
CA ALA A 16 8.17 4.04 -4.81
C ALA A 16 9.56 4.59 -5.11
N TRP A 17 10.57 3.74 -5.10
CA TRP A 17 11.93 4.14 -5.45
C TRP A 17 12.03 4.63 -6.89
N LEU A 18 11.41 3.95 -7.85
CA LEU A 18 11.36 4.36 -9.25
C LEU A 18 10.64 5.71 -9.42
N SER A 19 9.55 5.94 -8.70
CA SER A 19 8.81 7.21 -8.73
C SER A 19 9.65 8.36 -8.16
N ASN A 20 10.29 8.13 -7.01
CA ASN A 20 11.15 9.15 -6.40
C ASN A 20 12.47 9.38 -7.16
N SER A 21 12.91 8.45 -7.99
CA SER A 21 14.07 8.62 -8.87
C SER A 21 13.77 9.42 -10.16
N GLY A 22 12.55 9.93 -10.29
CA GLY A 22 12.15 10.76 -11.44
C GLY A 22 11.78 9.98 -12.71
N ARG A 23 11.66 8.64 -12.63
CA ARG A 23 11.33 7.80 -13.81
C ARG A 23 9.96 8.10 -14.41
N PHE A 24 9.00 8.52 -13.60
CA PHE A 24 7.62 8.81 -14.01
C PHE A 24 7.30 10.31 -14.00
N GLY A 25 8.22 11.16 -13.59
CA GLY A 25 8.03 12.61 -13.46
C GLY A 25 8.65 13.13 -12.15
N PRO A 26 8.24 14.33 -11.69
CA PRO A 26 8.72 14.86 -10.43
C PRO A 26 8.34 13.96 -9.25
N ASP A 27 9.20 13.92 -8.23
CA ASP A 27 8.93 13.18 -7.00
C ASP A 27 7.72 13.75 -6.22
N ASN A 28 7.21 12.97 -5.28
CA ASN A 28 6.00 13.31 -4.53
C ASN A 28 6.11 14.63 -3.75
N GLY A 29 7.28 14.93 -3.20
CA GLY A 29 7.54 16.19 -2.50
C GLY A 29 7.46 17.38 -3.46
N THR A 30 8.15 17.28 -4.58
CA THR A 30 8.14 18.31 -5.65
C THR A 30 6.73 18.56 -6.20
N VAL A 31 5.92 17.49 -6.38
CA VAL A 31 4.52 17.65 -6.82
C VAL A 31 3.70 18.35 -5.75
N SER A 32 3.84 17.94 -4.48
CA SER A 32 3.14 18.53 -3.35
C SER A 32 3.44 20.03 -3.20
N ASP A 33 4.70 20.42 -3.35
CA ASP A 33 5.16 21.81 -3.22
C ASP A 33 4.60 22.76 -4.31
N ARG A 34 4.17 22.20 -5.45
CA ARG A 34 3.50 22.99 -6.51
C ARG A 34 2.10 23.45 -6.17
N TYR A 35 1.49 22.83 -5.17
CA TYR A 35 0.12 23.14 -4.73
C TYR A 35 0.12 23.60 -3.27
N PRO A 36 0.63 24.81 -2.97
CA PRO A 36 0.73 25.29 -1.61
C PRO A 36 -0.67 25.46 -1.02
N THR A 37 -0.95 24.68 0.01
CA THR A 37 -2.16 24.77 0.83
C THR A 37 -1.76 24.89 2.30
N LEU A 38 -2.71 25.27 3.17
CA LEU A 38 -2.44 25.39 4.61
C LEU A 38 -2.03 24.06 5.27
N LEU A 39 -2.26 22.92 4.60
CA LEU A 39 -2.00 21.59 5.12
C LEU A 39 -1.02 20.79 4.24
N VAL A 40 -0.12 21.45 3.52
CA VAL A 40 0.93 20.77 2.75
C VAL A 40 1.87 20.06 3.70
N ALA A 41 1.99 18.74 3.53
CA ALA A 41 2.96 17.95 4.28
C ALA A 41 4.37 18.31 3.82
N ALA A 42 5.27 18.58 4.77
CA ALA A 42 6.68 18.78 4.46
C ALA A 42 7.25 17.54 3.75
N GLY A 43 8.19 17.74 2.81
CA GLY A 43 8.74 16.65 1.99
C GLY A 43 9.25 15.46 2.80
N TYR A 44 9.86 15.70 3.99
CA TYR A 44 10.33 14.62 4.87
C TYR A 44 9.19 13.75 5.43
N ALA A 45 7.96 14.25 5.52
CA ALA A 45 6.82 13.48 6.02
C ALA A 45 6.49 12.30 5.09
N PHE A 46 6.85 12.38 3.81
CA PHE A 46 6.71 11.26 2.89
C PHE A 46 7.60 10.06 3.23
N ALA A 47 8.62 10.23 4.11
CA ALA A 47 9.46 9.12 4.59
C ALA A 47 8.66 8.07 5.37
N ILE A 48 7.46 8.41 5.90
CA ILE A 48 6.57 7.46 6.57
C ILE A 48 6.18 6.30 5.65
N TRP A 49 6.11 6.53 4.33
CA TRP A 49 5.84 5.48 3.36
C TRP A 49 6.89 4.36 3.39
N GLY A 50 8.14 4.69 3.72
CA GLY A 50 9.20 3.69 3.87
C GLY A 50 8.89 2.71 5.01
N VAL A 51 8.37 3.20 6.13
CA VAL A 51 7.97 2.36 7.27
C VAL A 51 6.75 1.51 6.89
N ILE A 52 5.75 2.10 6.24
CA ILE A 52 4.55 1.39 5.78
C ILE A 52 4.95 0.23 4.85
N PHE A 53 5.73 0.50 3.82
CA PHE A 53 6.17 -0.53 2.88
C PHE A 53 7.01 -1.63 3.52
N LEU A 54 7.84 -1.28 4.52
CA LEU A 54 8.57 -2.29 5.28
C LEU A 54 7.60 -3.22 6.01
N LEU A 55 6.58 -2.68 6.67
CA LEU A 55 5.56 -3.47 7.37
C LEU A 55 4.74 -4.33 6.40
N ASP A 56 4.41 -3.80 5.22
CA ASP A 56 3.71 -4.55 4.18
C ASP A 56 4.54 -5.71 3.65
N VAL A 57 5.85 -5.52 3.47
CA VAL A 57 6.78 -6.60 3.09
C VAL A 57 6.85 -7.66 4.19
N VAL A 58 6.97 -7.25 5.45
CA VAL A 58 6.96 -8.16 6.60
C VAL A 58 5.66 -8.96 6.66
N HIS A 59 4.51 -8.29 6.45
CA HIS A 59 3.21 -8.96 6.35
C HIS A 59 3.17 -9.97 5.20
N GLY A 60 3.66 -9.60 4.01
CA GLY A 60 3.73 -10.48 2.84
C GLY A 60 4.53 -11.75 3.12
N PHE A 61 5.70 -11.63 3.76
CA PHE A 61 6.50 -12.78 4.18
C PHE A 61 5.81 -13.60 5.26
N TRP A 62 5.24 -12.96 6.29
CA TRP A 62 4.59 -13.63 7.39
C TRP A 62 3.42 -14.51 6.91
N GLN A 63 2.51 -13.98 6.11
CA GLN A 63 1.36 -14.73 5.61
C GLN A 63 1.72 -15.84 4.61
N SER A 64 2.92 -15.76 3.99
CA SER A 64 3.41 -16.77 3.05
C SER A 64 4.01 -18.00 3.73
N ARG A 65 4.12 -18.00 5.07
CA ARG A 65 4.65 -19.14 5.83
C ARG A 65 3.77 -20.37 5.66
N ARG A 66 4.41 -21.53 5.58
CA ARG A 66 3.72 -22.83 5.44
C ARG A 66 2.72 -23.10 6.57
N ALA A 67 3.07 -22.72 7.81
CA ALA A 67 2.21 -22.88 8.98
C ALA A 67 0.86 -22.14 8.89
N LEU A 68 0.77 -21.09 8.04
CA LEU A 68 -0.43 -20.29 7.85
C LEU A 68 -1.19 -20.63 6.55
N ARG A 69 -0.73 -21.67 5.83
CA ARG A 69 -1.26 -21.99 4.49
C ARG A 69 -2.75 -22.22 4.47
N ASP A 70 -3.28 -22.84 5.51
CA ASP A 70 -4.69 -23.25 5.58
C ASP A 70 -5.53 -22.32 6.46
N ASP A 71 -4.98 -21.15 6.84
CA ASP A 71 -5.71 -20.13 7.61
C ASP A 71 -6.83 -19.53 6.74
N PRO A 72 -8.11 -19.69 7.15
CA PRO A 72 -9.26 -19.26 6.36
C PRO A 72 -9.40 -17.73 6.31
N THR A 73 -8.99 -17.02 7.37
CA THR A 73 -9.08 -15.56 7.42
C THR A 73 -8.08 -14.92 6.50
N LEU A 74 -6.83 -15.43 6.51
CA LEU A 74 -5.82 -14.97 5.56
C LEU A 74 -6.20 -15.30 4.10
N ALA A 75 -6.93 -16.39 3.86
CA ALA A 75 -7.45 -16.69 2.53
C ALA A 75 -8.53 -15.68 2.08
N LYS A 76 -9.38 -15.22 3.01
CA LYS A 76 -10.42 -14.21 2.74
C LYS A 76 -9.85 -12.82 2.47
N ILE A 77 -8.81 -12.41 3.22
CA ILE A 77 -8.22 -11.07 3.05
C ILE A 77 -7.25 -10.99 1.87
N ALA A 78 -6.61 -12.11 1.47
CA ALA A 78 -5.58 -12.09 0.43
C ALA A 78 -5.97 -11.38 -0.87
N PRO A 79 -7.18 -11.54 -1.45
CA PRO A 79 -7.56 -10.81 -2.66
C PRO A 79 -7.67 -9.30 -2.42
N TRP A 80 -8.18 -8.87 -1.28
CA TRP A 80 -8.34 -7.47 -0.92
C TRP A 80 -6.99 -6.79 -0.63
N THR A 81 -6.13 -7.48 0.12
CA THR A 81 -4.76 -7.01 0.39
C THR A 81 -3.96 -6.91 -0.92
N ALA A 82 -4.06 -7.93 -1.80
CA ALA A 82 -3.40 -7.88 -3.10
C ALA A 82 -3.91 -6.71 -3.96
N ALA A 83 -5.23 -6.49 -4.00
CA ALA A 83 -5.81 -5.36 -4.72
C ALA A 83 -5.35 -4.02 -4.13
N GLY A 84 -5.34 -3.88 -2.79
CA GLY A 84 -4.83 -2.69 -2.12
C GLY A 84 -3.37 -2.39 -2.47
N PHE A 85 -2.49 -3.38 -2.40
CA PHE A 85 -1.06 -3.23 -2.74
C PHE A 85 -0.85 -2.89 -4.22
N ALA A 86 -1.61 -3.53 -5.13
CA ALA A 86 -1.55 -3.23 -6.56
C ALA A 86 -1.99 -1.79 -6.85
N LEU A 87 -3.10 -1.35 -6.24
CA LEU A 87 -3.61 0.01 -6.39
C LEU A 87 -2.65 1.05 -5.78
N THR A 88 -2.05 0.77 -4.63
CA THR A 88 -1.03 1.63 -4.02
C THR A 88 0.20 1.75 -4.92
N SER A 89 0.65 0.64 -5.51
CA SER A 89 1.75 0.65 -6.48
C SER A 89 1.41 1.47 -7.73
N ALA A 90 0.17 1.39 -8.22
CA ALA A 90 -0.28 2.16 -9.38
C ALA A 90 -0.45 3.65 -9.08
N TRP A 91 -0.86 3.99 -7.85
CA TRP A 91 -1.07 5.38 -7.42
C TRP A 91 0.19 6.22 -7.53
N MET A 92 1.35 5.70 -7.15
CA MET A 92 2.61 6.46 -7.11
C MET A 92 3.02 7.03 -8.47
N PRO A 93 3.14 6.25 -9.54
CA PRO A 93 3.45 6.80 -10.86
C PRO A 93 2.33 7.68 -11.41
N LEU A 94 1.06 7.39 -11.10
CA LEU A 94 -0.07 8.24 -11.49
C LEU A 94 0.01 9.62 -10.85
N PHE A 95 0.44 9.72 -9.58
CA PHE A 95 0.60 10.98 -8.89
C PHE A 95 1.71 11.82 -9.54
N SER A 96 2.86 11.23 -9.85
CA SER A 96 3.95 11.92 -10.56
C SER A 96 3.55 12.38 -11.96
N LEU A 97 2.85 11.53 -12.72
CA LEU A 97 2.33 11.86 -14.05
C LEU A 97 1.22 12.92 -14.01
N GLY A 98 0.44 12.96 -12.94
CA GLY A 98 -0.63 13.92 -12.71
C GLY A 98 -0.13 15.37 -12.67
N ALA A 99 1.14 15.58 -12.28
CA ALA A 99 1.76 16.91 -12.25
C ALA A 99 1.75 17.62 -13.62
N SER A 100 1.75 16.86 -14.72
CA SER A 100 1.71 17.37 -16.10
C SER A 100 0.35 17.17 -16.79
N ARG A 101 -0.56 16.39 -16.21
CA ARG A 101 -1.85 16.02 -16.79
C ARG A 101 -2.97 16.03 -15.75
N PRO A 102 -3.67 17.16 -15.59
CA PRO A 102 -4.67 17.33 -14.52
C PRO A 102 -5.77 16.24 -14.47
N ALA A 103 -6.15 15.67 -15.60
CA ALA A 103 -7.11 14.58 -15.64
C ALA A 103 -6.64 13.33 -14.89
N LEU A 104 -5.32 13.08 -14.81
CA LEU A 104 -4.76 11.97 -14.05
C LEU A 104 -4.88 12.16 -12.54
N PHE A 105 -5.01 13.37 -12.02
CA PHE A 105 -5.28 13.59 -10.59
C PHE A 105 -6.63 13.02 -10.16
N TRP A 106 -7.65 13.13 -11.01
CA TRP A 106 -8.94 12.50 -10.71
C TRP A 106 -8.86 10.98 -10.68
N LEU A 107 -8.11 10.41 -11.64
CA LEU A 107 -7.83 8.97 -11.63
C LEU A 107 -7.00 8.57 -10.40
N CYS A 108 -5.98 9.35 -10.05
CA CYS A 108 -5.17 9.15 -8.87
C CYS A 108 -6.02 9.13 -7.59
N LEU A 109 -6.97 10.08 -7.48
CA LEU A 109 -7.91 10.15 -6.37
C LEU A 109 -8.78 8.89 -6.27
N LEU A 110 -9.34 8.44 -7.39
CA LEU A 110 -10.13 7.20 -7.44
C LEU A 110 -9.31 5.98 -7.04
N VAL A 111 -8.08 5.87 -7.53
CA VAL A 111 -7.18 4.75 -7.24
C VAL A 111 -6.82 4.71 -5.75
N ILE A 112 -6.51 5.85 -5.13
CA ILE A 112 -6.15 5.86 -3.70
C ILE A 112 -7.35 5.52 -2.80
N PHE A 113 -8.57 6.01 -3.13
CA PHE A 113 -9.76 5.62 -2.38
C PHE A 113 -10.11 4.13 -2.57
N ALA A 114 -9.92 3.58 -3.76
CA ALA A 114 -10.09 2.15 -3.99
C ALA A 114 -9.07 1.32 -3.20
N ALA A 115 -7.80 1.75 -3.15
CA ALA A 115 -6.76 1.12 -2.33
C ALA A 115 -7.15 1.15 -0.84
N LEU A 116 -7.55 2.33 -0.34
CA LEU A 116 -7.99 2.51 1.04
C LEU A 116 -9.18 1.60 1.37
N PHE A 117 -10.17 1.53 0.49
CA PHE A 117 -11.32 0.63 0.67
C PHE A 117 -10.87 -0.83 0.79
N CYS A 118 -10.02 -1.32 -0.10
CA CYS A 118 -9.53 -2.69 -0.09
C CYS A 118 -8.77 -3.01 1.21
N LEU A 119 -7.88 -2.11 1.66
CA LEU A 119 -7.09 -2.31 2.87
C LEU A 119 -7.95 -2.23 4.14
N LEU A 120 -8.88 -1.26 4.22
CA LEU A 120 -9.82 -1.16 5.34
C LEU A 120 -10.75 -2.38 5.42
N TYR A 121 -11.18 -2.91 4.26
CA TYR A 121 -11.99 -4.12 4.25
C TYR A 121 -11.21 -5.34 4.73
N SER A 122 -9.93 -5.47 4.35
CA SER A 122 -9.03 -6.49 4.89
C SER A 122 -8.87 -6.35 6.41
N ALA A 123 -8.62 -5.13 6.89
CA ALA A 123 -8.49 -4.83 8.31
C ALA A 123 -9.77 -5.17 9.09
N ARG A 124 -10.94 -4.85 8.52
CA ARG A 124 -12.22 -5.21 9.12
C ARG A 124 -12.42 -6.73 9.25
N ILE A 125 -12.07 -7.50 8.22
CA ILE A 125 -12.14 -8.97 8.29
C ILE A 125 -11.23 -9.49 9.40
N LEU A 126 -10.01 -8.96 9.52
CA LEU A 126 -9.08 -9.32 10.58
C LEU A 126 -9.58 -8.94 11.97
N SER A 127 -10.22 -7.78 12.13
CA SER A 127 -10.75 -7.30 13.41
C SER A 127 -11.93 -8.13 13.94
N LEU A 128 -12.64 -8.79 13.04
CA LEU A 128 -13.78 -9.66 13.37
C LEU A 128 -13.36 -11.13 13.56
N ASP A 129 -12.08 -11.42 13.45
CA ASP A 129 -11.58 -12.78 13.61
C ASP A 129 -11.15 -13.04 15.06
N ASP A 130 -11.96 -13.80 15.77
CA ASP A 130 -11.71 -14.19 17.17
C ASP A 130 -10.72 -15.36 17.32
N SER A 131 -10.11 -15.83 16.22
CA SER A 131 -9.15 -16.94 16.25
C SER A 131 -7.92 -16.59 17.08
N PRO A 132 -7.55 -17.39 18.10
CA PRO A 132 -6.35 -17.13 18.90
C PRO A 132 -5.10 -17.35 18.04
N ARG A 133 -4.49 -16.28 17.57
CA ARG A 133 -3.22 -16.31 16.83
C ARG A 133 -2.02 -16.13 17.75
N HIS A 134 -2.05 -16.67 18.95
CA HIS A 134 -0.94 -16.78 19.92
C HIS A 134 0.26 -15.84 19.68
N GLY A 135 0.10 -14.54 19.93
CA GLY A 135 1.14 -13.53 19.78
C GLY A 135 1.46 -13.11 18.32
N GLN A 136 0.81 -13.71 17.33
CA GLN A 136 1.02 -13.35 15.91
C GLN A 136 0.02 -12.30 15.40
N TRP A 137 -0.95 -11.91 16.20
CA TRP A 137 -1.96 -10.92 15.83
C TRP A 137 -1.36 -9.55 15.45
N LEU A 138 -0.25 -9.16 16.08
CA LEU A 138 0.45 -7.93 15.75
C LEU A 138 0.86 -7.88 14.28
N TRP A 139 1.38 -9.01 13.78
CA TRP A 139 1.81 -9.13 12.39
C TRP A 139 0.65 -9.26 11.39
N ALA A 140 -0.52 -9.67 11.87
CA ALA A 140 -1.73 -9.73 11.06
C ALA A 140 -2.32 -8.33 10.79
N TRP A 141 -2.01 -7.36 11.65
CA TRP A 141 -2.48 -5.98 11.56
C TRP A 141 -1.50 -5.03 10.84
N THR A 142 -0.49 -5.55 10.17
CA THR A 142 0.50 -4.77 9.41
C THR A 142 0.28 -4.89 7.88
N PRO A 143 -0.86 -4.64 7.29
CA PRO A 143 -1.03 -4.43 5.86
C PRO A 143 -0.82 -2.97 5.50
#